data_8834b9aece6e78793db2afba0d511c59
#
_entry.id   8834b9aece6e78793db2afba0d511c59
#
_cell.length_a   1.000
_cell.length_b   1.000
_cell.length_c   1.000
_cell.angle_alpha   90.00
_cell.angle_beta   90.00
_cell.angle_gamma   90.00
#
_symmetry.space_group_name_H-M   'P 1'
#
loop_
_entity.id
_entity.type
_entity.pdbx_description
1 polymer ?
#
loop_
_entity_poly.entity_id
_entity_poly.type
_entity_poly.pdbx_seq_one_letter_code
_entity_poly.pdbx_strand_id
1 'polypeptide(L)'
;MAQQEDLFKKVIAHCKEYGFVFPSSEIYDGLGAVYDYGQLGSELKNNIKRYWWEAMTLLAPNVVGIDSAIFMHPKIWKASGHVDAFNDPLIDNKDSKKRYRADVLIEDQLAKIEEKINKEVAKAAKKFGESFDEVQFRSTNGRVLEYQAKWEELHNRFAAAMNDTNLEELRQIILDYEIVCPISGTRNWTEVRQFNLMFATEMGSTADGAMKVYLRPETAQGIFVNFLNVQKTGRMKVPFGIAQIGKAFRNEIVARQFIFRMREFEQMEMQFFVRPGEELKWFDFWKDLRLRWHKALGLGDKKYRYHDHEKLAHYANAATDIEFEMPFGFKEVEGIHSRTDFDLKRHEEFSGKKMQYFDPELGESYVPYVIETSIGVDRMFLSLICGSYEEEALEGGDKRTVLRLPEALAPVKLAILPLVRKDGLDAKAQEIYDELKFDFNCQLDEKDSIGKRYRRQDAIGTPYCVTIDHQTMEDGTVTLRHRDTMQQERVAISELSRVLYEATSLKSLLRKI
;
A
#
# COMPACT_ATOMS: atom_id res chain seq x y z
N MET A 1 15.11 12.38 -11.17
CA MET A 1 15.50 12.10 -9.77
C MET A 1 15.37 13.33 -8.87
N ALA A 2 16.08 14.43 -9.06
CA ALA A 2 15.98 15.60 -8.15
C ALA A 2 14.55 16.20 -8.04
N GLN A 3 13.81 16.32 -9.13
CA GLN A 3 12.41 16.79 -9.10
C GLN A 3 11.45 15.83 -8.39
N GLN A 4 11.64 14.53 -8.52
CA GLN A 4 10.81 13.51 -7.87
C GLN A 4 11.10 13.42 -6.37
N GLU A 5 12.36 13.61 -5.97
CA GLU A 5 12.75 13.67 -4.55
C GLU A 5 12.18 14.95 -3.88
N ASP A 6 12.16 16.07 -4.58
CA ASP A 6 11.52 17.31 -4.11
C ASP A 6 10.00 17.13 -3.96
N LEU A 7 9.34 16.48 -4.92
CA LEU A 7 7.91 16.15 -4.83
C LEU A 7 7.60 15.32 -3.59
N PHE A 8 8.41 14.30 -3.31
CA PHE A 8 8.17 13.43 -2.14
C PHE A 8 8.29 14.19 -0.81
N LYS A 9 9.29 15.08 -0.70
CA LYS A 9 9.44 15.97 0.47
C LYS A 9 8.23 16.90 0.65
N LYS A 10 7.70 17.45 -0.45
CA LYS A 10 6.48 18.29 -0.43
C LYS A 10 5.26 17.49 0.02
N VAL A 11 5.09 16.27 -0.48
CA VAL A 11 3.99 15.37 -0.06
C VAL A 11 4.05 15.08 1.44
N ILE A 12 5.24 14.77 1.98
CA ILE A 12 5.41 14.52 3.42
C ILE A 12 5.06 15.76 4.24
N ALA A 13 5.57 16.94 3.84
CA ALA A 13 5.28 18.21 4.50
C ALA A 13 3.77 18.52 4.48
N HIS A 14 3.13 18.32 3.33
CA HIS A 14 1.70 18.49 3.14
C HIS A 14 0.87 17.57 4.06
N CYS A 15 1.25 16.28 4.15
CA CYS A 15 0.59 15.33 5.04
C CYS A 15 0.62 15.78 6.50
N LYS A 16 1.75 16.33 6.94
CA LYS A 16 1.92 16.83 8.31
C LYS A 16 1.13 18.12 8.52
N GLU A 17 1.24 19.08 7.62
CA GLU A 17 0.59 20.40 7.70
C GLU A 17 -0.93 20.28 7.79
N TYR A 18 -1.53 19.42 6.99
CA TYR A 18 -2.99 19.30 6.87
C TYR A 18 -3.61 18.18 7.70
N GLY A 19 -2.86 17.54 8.60
CA GLY A 19 -3.41 16.56 9.53
C GLY A 19 -3.76 15.22 8.87
N PHE A 20 -2.97 14.79 7.89
CA PHE A 20 -3.06 13.46 7.33
C PHE A 20 -2.23 12.45 8.10
N VAL A 21 -0.95 12.72 8.31
CA VAL A 21 -0.03 11.79 8.97
C VAL A 21 0.97 12.54 9.83
N PHE A 22 1.17 12.06 11.05
CA PHE A 22 2.17 12.56 12.01
C PHE A 22 3.15 11.46 12.41
N PRO A 23 4.40 11.79 12.77
CA PRO A 23 5.26 10.85 13.49
C PRO A 23 4.57 10.45 14.81
N SER A 24 4.50 9.16 15.11
CA SER A 24 3.91 8.72 16.38
C SER A 24 4.73 9.21 17.56
N SER A 25 4.05 9.67 18.62
CA SER A 25 4.67 10.13 19.86
C SER A 25 5.65 11.31 19.65
N GLU A 26 5.34 12.24 18.75
CA GLU A 26 6.22 13.35 18.36
C GLU A 26 6.68 14.20 19.56
N ILE A 27 5.84 14.35 20.59
CA ILE A 27 6.19 15.08 21.82
C ILE A 27 7.32 14.44 22.64
N TYR A 28 7.68 13.18 22.33
CA TYR A 28 8.80 12.43 22.89
C TYR A 28 9.87 12.11 21.82
N ASP A 29 10.08 12.99 20.86
CA ASP A 29 10.99 12.84 19.72
C ASP A 29 10.60 11.73 18.74
N GLY A 30 9.40 11.18 18.86
CA GLY A 30 8.84 10.17 17.97
C GLY A 30 9.36 8.76 18.21
N LEU A 31 8.66 7.78 17.61
CA LEU A 31 9.10 6.39 17.52
C LEU A 31 9.38 6.04 16.06
N GLY A 32 10.61 5.61 15.76
CA GLY A 32 11.04 5.37 14.38
C GLY A 32 10.17 4.35 13.66
N ALA A 33 9.73 4.70 12.46
CA ALA A 33 8.88 3.88 11.59
C ALA A 33 7.49 3.54 12.16
N VAL A 34 6.96 4.39 13.01
CA VAL A 34 5.60 4.33 13.51
C VAL A 34 4.96 5.71 13.29
N TYR A 35 3.73 5.73 12.80
CA TYR A 35 3.04 6.95 12.44
C TYR A 35 1.60 6.93 12.93
N ASP A 36 1.08 8.11 13.26
CA ASP A 36 -0.30 8.35 13.61
C ASP A 36 -1.02 9.00 12.43
N TYR A 37 -2.26 8.61 12.19
CA TYR A 37 -3.11 9.25 11.20
C TYR A 37 -3.96 10.31 11.88
N GLY A 38 -3.82 11.55 11.43
CA GLY A 38 -4.61 12.67 11.94
C GLY A 38 -6.06 12.63 11.46
N GLN A 39 -6.79 13.72 11.71
CA GLN A 39 -8.23 13.79 11.44
C GLN A 39 -8.61 13.55 9.97
N LEU A 40 -7.83 14.08 9.01
CA LEU A 40 -8.07 13.82 7.58
C LEU A 40 -7.51 12.48 7.14
N GLY A 41 -6.39 12.07 7.74
CA GLY A 41 -5.76 10.77 7.45
C GLY A 41 -6.61 9.59 7.88
N SER A 42 -7.21 9.65 9.06
CA SER A 42 -8.08 8.58 9.57
C SER A 42 -9.33 8.41 8.69
N GLU A 43 -9.96 9.52 8.26
CA GLU A 43 -11.10 9.46 7.35
C GLU A 43 -10.74 8.92 5.97
N LEU A 44 -9.64 9.38 5.37
CA LEU A 44 -9.16 8.84 4.10
C LEU A 44 -8.86 7.34 4.21
N LYS A 45 -8.20 6.93 5.29
CA LYS A 45 -7.86 5.52 5.56
C LYS A 45 -9.11 4.66 5.73
N ASN A 46 -10.14 5.15 6.41
CA ASN A 46 -11.43 4.46 6.54
C ASN A 46 -12.15 4.33 5.20
N ASN A 47 -12.14 5.38 4.37
CA ASN A 47 -12.72 5.35 3.03
C ASN A 47 -12.02 4.33 2.12
N ILE A 48 -10.69 4.23 2.18
CA ILE A 48 -9.90 3.23 1.46
C ILE A 48 -10.31 1.81 1.88
N LYS A 49 -10.35 1.55 3.19
CA LYS A 49 -10.75 0.24 3.75
C LYS A 49 -12.17 -0.14 3.32
N ARG A 50 -13.09 0.82 3.38
CA ARG A 50 -14.48 0.59 2.97
C ARG A 50 -14.59 0.31 1.46
N TYR A 51 -13.87 1.05 0.62
CA TYR A 51 -13.83 0.82 -0.83
C TYR A 51 -13.32 -0.58 -1.17
N TRP A 52 -12.25 -1.02 -0.51
CA TRP A 52 -11.74 -2.38 -0.69
C TRP A 52 -12.71 -3.44 -0.18
N TRP A 53 -13.27 -3.25 1.01
CA TRP A 53 -14.20 -4.19 1.63
C TRP A 53 -15.45 -4.41 0.77
N GLU A 54 -16.08 -3.33 0.33
CA GLU A 54 -17.24 -3.41 -0.54
C GLU A 54 -16.90 -4.05 -1.88
N ALA A 55 -15.75 -3.74 -2.49
CA ALA A 55 -15.31 -4.40 -3.71
C ALA A 55 -15.16 -5.91 -3.53
N MET A 56 -14.56 -6.37 -2.42
CA MET A 56 -14.36 -7.78 -2.13
C MET A 56 -15.66 -8.53 -1.84
N THR A 57 -16.53 -7.94 -1.01
CA THR A 57 -17.74 -8.64 -0.52
C THR A 57 -18.95 -8.48 -1.40
N LEU A 58 -19.00 -7.48 -2.30
CA LEU A 58 -20.15 -7.20 -3.17
C LEU A 58 -19.92 -7.56 -4.64
N LEU A 59 -18.70 -7.38 -5.16
CA LEU A 59 -18.41 -7.58 -6.58
C LEU A 59 -17.84 -8.97 -6.88
N ALA A 60 -17.14 -9.56 -5.92
CA ALA A 60 -16.54 -10.87 -6.09
C ALA A 60 -17.50 -12.01 -5.70
N PRO A 61 -17.46 -13.14 -6.39
CA PRO A 61 -18.33 -14.26 -6.06
C PRO A 61 -17.93 -14.91 -4.73
N ASN A 62 -18.91 -15.10 -3.82
CA ASN A 62 -18.74 -15.85 -2.58
C ASN A 62 -17.57 -15.40 -1.69
N VAL A 63 -17.34 -14.10 -1.52
CA VAL A 63 -16.35 -13.60 -0.55
C VAL A 63 -17.07 -13.11 0.70
N VAL A 64 -16.62 -13.60 1.86
CA VAL A 64 -17.11 -13.19 3.18
C VAL A 64 -15.98 -12.63 4.03
N GLY A 65 -16.32 -11.86 5.04
CA GLY A 65 -15.34 -11.21 5.92
C GLY A 65 -15.17 -11.93 7.25
N ILE A 66 -13.97 -11.82 7.83
CA ILE A 66 -13.69 -12.14 9.23
C ILE A 66 -12.87 -11.03 9.88
N ASP A 67 -12.81 -11.06 11.21
CA ASP A 67 -11.87 -10.28 12.01
C ASP A 67 -11.20 -11.23 13.02
N SER A 68 -10.01 -11.73 12.67
CA SER A 68 -9.26 -12.64 13.53
C SER A 68 -8.39 -11.88 14.53
N ALA A 69 -8.11 -12.50 15.67
CA ALA A 69 -7.29 -11.91 16.72
C ALA A 69 -5.85 -11.63 16.26
N ILE A 70 -5.24 -10.58 16.81
CA ILE A 70 -3.81 -10.26 16.63
C ILE A 70 -2.95 -11.31 17.34
N PHE A 71 -3.29 -11.63 18.59
CA PHE A 71 -2.64 -12.70 19.33
C PHE A 71 -3.24 -14.05 18.92
N MET A 72 -2.39 -14.92 18.42
CA MET A 72 -2.74 -16.27 18.02
C MET A 72 -1.80 -17.28 18.68
N HIS A 73 -2.19 -18.53 18.70
CA HIS A 73 -1.38 -19.59 19.28
C HIS A 73 0.00 -19.67 18.61
N PRO A 74 1.14 -19.70 19.34
CA PRO A 74 2.50 -19.63 18.77
C PRO A 74 2.80 -20.68 17.70
N LYS A 75 2.16 -21.86 17.78
CA LYS A 75 2.30 -22.91 16.76
C LYS A 75 1.86 -22.48 15.35
N ILE A 76 0.99 -21.49 15.23
CA ILE A 76 0.56 -20.94 13.94
C ILE A 76 1.76 -20.36 13.20
N TRP A 77 2.57 -19.57 13.89
CA TRP A 77 3.75 -18.93 13.35
C TRP A 77 4.89 -19.91 13.07
N LYS A 78 4.93 -21.03 13.79
CA LYS A 78 5.84 -22.12 13.50
C LYS A 78 5.38 -22.92 12.27
N ALA A 79 4.09 -23.22 12.17
CA ALA A 79 3.52 -23.90 11.00
C ALA A 79 3.73 -23.11 9.71
N SER A 80 3.51 -21.80 9.74
CA SER A 80 3.73 -20.90 8.59
C SER A 80 5.20 -20.58 8.30
N GLY A 81 6.16 -21.02 9.15
CA GLY A 81 7.59 -20.76 8.98
C GLY A 81 8.09 -19.40 9.48
N HIS A 82 7.22 -18.52 9.96
CA HIS A 82 7.63 -17.17 10.40
C HIS A 82 8.59 -17.16 11.58
N VAL A 83 8.49 -18.13 12.50
CA VAL A 83 9.43 -18.21 13.63
C VAL A 83 10.83 -18.55 13.16
N ASP A 84 10.95 -19.42 12.15
CA ASP A 84 12.23 -20.01 11.74
C ASP A 84 12.87 -19.25 10.57
N ALA A 85 12.08 -18.71 9.64
CA ALA A 85 12.57 -18.19 8.37
C ALA A 85 12.28 -16.69 8.11
N PHE A 86 11.50 -16.01 8.96
CA PHE A 86 11.17 -14.59 8.76
C PHE A 86 12.28 -13.69 9.32
N ASN A 87 13.44 -13.75 8.69
CA ASN A 87 14.65 -13.09 9.17
C ASN A 87 15.26 -12.20 8.08
N ASP A 88 15.79 -11.04 8.50
CA ASP A 88 16.66 -10.20 7.69
C ASP A 88 18.14 -10.47 8.01
N PRO A 89 19.03 -10.58 7.01
CA PRO A 89 20.45 -10.63 7.23
C PRO A 89 20.99 -9.23 7.52
N LEU A 90 21.45 -8.99 8.75
CA LEU A 90 21.90 -7.67 9.20
C LEU A 90 23.42 -7.61 9.35
N ILE A 91 23.98 -6.47 8.95
CA ILE A 91 25.40 -6.13 9.08
C ILE A 91 25.55 -4.71 9.64
N ASP A 92 26.48 -4.52 10.56
CA ASP A 92 26.77 -3.21 11.14
C ASP A 92 28.08 -2.63 10.56
N ASN A 93 28.11 -1.34 10.28
CA ASN A 93 29.37 -0.65 10.00
C ASN A 93 29.90 -0.06 11.29
N LYS A 94 31.12 -0.45 11.68
CA LYS A 94 31.74 -0.09 12.97
C LYS A 94 32.05 1.40 13.09
N ASP A 95 32.32 2.08 11.97
CA ASP A 95 32.69 3.50 11.97
C ASP A 95 31.48 4.41 12.04
N SER A 96 30.43 4.14 11.24
CA SER A 96 29.18 4.90 11.27
C SER A 96 28.27 4.51 12.43
N LYS A 97 28.51 3.36 13.07
CA LYS A 97 27.62 2.72 14.07
C LYS A 97 26.18 2.53 13.56
N LYS A 98 26.03 2.38 12.25
CA LYS A 98 24.73 2.17 11.60
C LYS A 98 24.59 0.72 11.14
N ARG A 99 23.34 0.26 11.22
CA ARG A 99 22.92 -1.08 10.82
C ARG A 99 22.30 -1.04 9.42
N TYR A 100 22.61 -2.07 8.64
CA TYR A 100 22.13 -2.24 7.27
C TYR A 100 21.65 -3.67 7.06
N ARG A 101 20.79 -3.87 6.07
CA ARG A 101 20.49 -5.19 5.52
C ARG A 101 21.61 -5.55 4.54
N ALA A 102 22.21 -6.70 4.72
CA ALA A 102 23.29 -7.17 3.86
C ALA A 102 22.82 -7.44 2.43
N ASP A 103 21.63 -8.03 2.29
CA ASP A 103 20.98 -8.26 1.01
C ASP A 103 20.72 -6.94 0.24
N VAL A 104 20.19 -5.92 0.88
CA VAL A 104 19.93 -4.62 0.26
C VAL A 104 21.23 -3.92 -0.18
N LEU A 105 22.30 -4.05 0.58
CA LEU A 105 23.62 -3.50 0.18
C LEU A 105 24.15 -4.17 -1.09
N ILE A 106 23.91 -5.47 -1.25
CA ILE A 106 24.31 -6.24 -2.43
C ILE A 106 23.40 -5.89 -3.62
N GLU A 107 22.08 -5.79 -3.42
CA GLU A 107 21.11 -5.33 -4.44
C GLU A 107 21.45 -3.92 -4.95
N ASP A 108 21.78 -2.99 -4.05
CA ASP A 108 22.23 -1.64 -4.41
C ASP A 108 23.52 -1.69 -5.26
N GLN A 109 24.39 -2.67 -5.05
CA GLN A 109 25.59 -2.86 -5.85
C GLN A 109 25.27 -3.43 -7.24
N LEU A 110 24.35 -4.40 -7.33
CA LEU A 110 23.83 -4.91 -8.61
C LEU A 110 23.20 -3.77 -9.44
N ALA A 111 22.36 -2.95 -8.81
CA ALA A 111 21.75 -1.78 -9.46
C ALA A 111 22.81 -0.77 -9.96
N LYS A 112 23.91 -0.55 -9.22
CA LYS A 112 25.02 0.32 -9.67
C LYS A 112 25.74 -0.25 -10.89
N ILE A 113 25.90 -1.57 -10.97
CA ILE A 113 26.51 -2.21 -12.14
C ILE A 113 25.57 -2.06 -13.35
N GLU A 114 24.28 -2.30 -13.17
CA GLU A 114 23.28 -2.12 -14.22
C GLU A 114 23.21 -0.66 -14.71
N GLU A 115 23.28 0.31 -13.80
CA GLU A 115 23.34 1.73 -14.16
C GLU A 115 24.58 2.05 -15.03
N LYS A 116 25.73 1.41 -14.78
CA LYS A 116 26.92 1.56 -15.64
C LYS A 116 26.68 1.00 -17.04
N ILE A 117 26.05 -0.16 -17.15
CA ILE A 117 25.64 -0.75 -18.44
C ILE A 117 24.74 0.23 -19.19
N ASN A 118 23.69 0.70 -18.55
CA ASN A 118 22.71 1.60 -19.16
C ASN A 118 23.33 2.95 -19.55
N LYS A 119 24.31 3.46 -18.80
CA LYS A 119 25.06 4.66 -19.18
C LYS A 119 25.90 4.47 -20.45
N GLU A 120 26.55 3.32 -20.63
CA GLU A 120 27.32 3.03 -21.86
C GLU A 120 26.37 2.85 -23.05
N VAL A 121 25.24 2.18 -22.88
CA VAL A 121 24.19 2.05 -23.91
C VAL A 121 23.66 3.44 -24.32
N ALA A 122 23.30 4.28 -23.35
CA ALA A 122 22.79 5.63 -23.62
C ALA A 122 23.80 6.55 -24.33
N LYS A 123 25.09 6.41 -24.00
CA LYS A 123 26.17 7.13 -24.73
C LYS A 123 26.26 6.68 -26.19
N ALA A 124 26.17 5.37 -26.42
CA ALA A 124 26.19 4.81 -27.77
C ALA A 124 24.96 5.21 -28.57
N ALA A 125 23.77 5.15 -28.00
CA ALA A 125 22.53 5.58 -28.62
C ALA A 125 22.59 7.06 -29.07
N LYS A 126 23.15 7.95 -28.22
CA LYS A 126 23.37 9.35 -28.59
C LYS A 126 24.38 9.54 -29.73
N LYS A 127 25.38 8.65 -29.81
CA LYS A 127 26.45 8.74 -30.82
C LYS A 127 26.00 8.22 -32.18
N PHE A 128 25.20 7.15 -32.22
CA PHE A 128 24.81 6.45 -33.44
C PHE A 128 23.40 6.80 -33.95
N GLY A 129 22.59 7.52 -33.14
CA GLY A 129 21.25 7.99 -33.53
C GLY A 129 20.32 6.86 -33.99
N GLU A 130 19.61 7.08 -35.07
CA GLU A 130 18.63 6.14 -35.61
C GLU A 130 19.22 4.79 -36.08
N SER A 131 20.54 4.70 -36.31
CA SER A 131 21.22 3.46 -36.69
C SER A 131 21.69 2.61 -35.50
N PHE A 132 21.34 2.98 -34.27
CA PHE A 132 21.76 2.28 -33.07
C PHE A 132 20.92 1.02 -32.83
N ASP A 133 21.60 -0.14 -32.86
CA ASP A 133 21.04 -1.42 -32.44
C ASP A 133 21.52 -1.74 -31.01
N GLU A 134 20.62 -1.61 -30.06
CA GLU A 134 20.93 -1.84 -28.63
C GLU A 134 21.27 -3.30 -28.35
N VAL A 135 20.57 -4.26 -28.97
CA VAL A 135 20.79 -5.70 -28.76
C VAL A 135 22.18 -6.09 -29.25
N GLN A 136 22.53 -5.66 -30.45
CA GLN A 136 23.87 -5.92 -31.02
C GLN A 136 24.95 -5.22 -30.17
N PHE A 137 24.71 -3.98 -29.72
CA PHE A 137 25.67 -3.25 -28.90
C PHE A 137 25.90 -3.95 -27.55
N ARG A 138 24.85 -4.39 -26.87
CA ARG A 138 24.94 -5.11 -25.60
C ARG A 138 25.70 -6.43 -25.73
N SER A 139 25.60 -7.13 -26.86
CA SER A 139 26.24 -8.41 -27.11
C SER A 139 27.67 -8.30 -27.65
N THR A 140 28.14 -7.13 -28.11
CA THR A 140 29.43 -6.97 -28.73
C THR A 140 30.37 -5.96 -28.08
N ASN A 141 29.85 -5.04 -27.26
CA ASN A 141 30.67 -4.03 -26.62
C ASN A 141 31.43 -4.61 -25.43
N GLY A 142 32.77 -4.60 -25.48
CA GLY A 142 33.63 -5.20 -24.47
C GLY A 142 33.41 -4.67 -23.03
N ARG A 143 33.10 -3.38 -22.85
CA ARG A 143 32.80 -2.82 -21.52
C ARG A 143 31.44 -3.29 -21.00
N VAL A 144 30.45 -3.32 -21.87
CA VAL A 144 29.12 -3.82 -21.50
C VAL A 144 29.20 -5.29 -21.11
N LEU A 145 29.90 -6.11 -21.90
CA LEU A 145 30.13 -7.53 -21.60
C LEU A 145 30.87 -7.74 -20.28
N GLU A 146 31.89 -6.89 -19.98
CA GLU A 146 32.59 -6.95 -18.68
C GLU A 146 31.65 -6.65 -17.50
N TYR A 147 30.80 -5.62 -17.63
CA TYR A 147 29.84 -5.29 -16.59
C TYR A 147 28.73 -6.35 -16.47
N GLN A 148 28.26 -6.92 -17.56
CA GLN A 148 27.30 -8.03 -17.56
C GLN A 148 27.87 -9.25 -16.84
N ALA A 149 29.11 -9.67 -17.16
CA ALA A 149 29.76 -10.78 -16.48
C ALA A 149 29.91 -10.54 -14.96
N LYS A 150 30.27 -9.31 -14.55
CA LYS A 150 30.34 -8.95 -13.13
C LYS A 150 28.96 -8.96 -12.46
N TRP A 151 27.94 -8.53 -13.17
CA TRP A 151 26.56 -8.56 -12.67
C TRP A 151 26.08 -9.99 -12.48
N GLU A 152 26.29 -10.85 -13.48
CA GLU A 152 25.90 -12.28 -13.45
C GLU A 152 26.64 -13.03 -12.34
N GLU A 153 27.94 -12.82 -12.18
CA GLU A 153 28.72 -13.42 -11.10
C GLU A 153 28.18 -13.03 -9.73
N LEU A 154 28.01 -11.71 -9.50
CA LEU A 154 27.46 -11.19 -8.23
C LEU A 154 26.06 -11.71 -7.99
N HIS A 155 25.19 -11.67 -8.99
CA HIS A 155 23.81 -12.13 -8.90
C HIS A 155 23.72 -13.62 -8.55
N ASN A 156 24.51 -14.47 -9.20
CA ASN A 156 24.52 -15.91 -8.96
C ASN A 156 25.04 -16.24 -7.56
N ARG A 157 26.14 -15.61 -7.11
CA ARG A 157 26.66 -15.78 -5.75
C ARG A 157 25.65 -15.32 -4.70
N PHE A 158 25.04 -14.16 -4.92
CA PHE A 158 24.03 -13.61 -4.02
C PHE A 158 22.78 -14.51 -3.95
N ALA A 159 22.28 -14.96 -5.09
CA ALA A 159 21.14 -15.87 -5.14
C ALA A 159 21.42 -17.21 -4.41
N ALA A 160 22.60 -17.77 -4.58
CA ALA A 160 23.01 -18.98 -3.85
C ALA A 160 23.11 -18.74 -2.35
N ALA A 161 23.78 -17.63 -1.92
CA ALA A 161 23.90 -17.29 -0.51
C ALA A 161 22.56 -17.07 0.18
N MET A 162 21.60 -16.43 -0.49
CA MET A 162 20.25 -16.23 0.03
C MET A 162 19.47 -17.54 0.12
N ASN A 163 19.58 -18.41 -0.89
CA ASN A 163 18.89 -19.71 -0.87
C ASN A 163 19.37 -20.63 0.25
N ASP A 164 20.67 -20.65 0.48
CA ASP A 164 21.30 -21.51 1.49
C ASP A 164 21.36 -20.84 2.86
N THR A 165 20.83 -19.63 2.99
CA THR A 165 20.93 -18.78 4.20
C THR A 165 22.38 -18.65 4.69
N ASN A 166 23.31 -18.55 3.75
CA ASN A 166 24.74 -18.49 4.04
C ASN A 166 25.19 -17.07 4.37
N LEU A 167 25.15 -16.73 5.65
CA LEU A 167 25.46 -15.39 6.17
C LEU A 167 26.92 -15.00 5.96
N GLU A 168 27.84 -15.97 6.04
CA GLU A 168 29.27 -15.70 5.81
C GLU A 168 29.54 -15.36 4.35
N GLU A 169 28.87 -16.05 3.41
CA GLU A 169 28.97 -15.72 1.98
C GLU A 169 28.39 -14.34 1.65
N LEU A 170 27.27 -13.93 2.29
CA LEU A 170 26.76 -12.57 2.15
C LEU A 170 27.78 -11.53 2.61
N ARG A 171 28.46 -11.79 3.73
CA ARG A 171 29.55 -10.94 4.20
C ARG A 171 30.72 -10.92 3.24
N GLN A 172 31.13 -12.09 2.73
CA GLN A 172 32.23 -12.22 1.79
C GLN A 172 31.96 -11.46 0.48
N ILE A 173 30.74 -11.54 -0.05
CA ILE A 173 30.31 -10.73 -1.20
C ILE A 173 30.48 -9.23 -0.93
N ILE A 174 30.05 -8.73 0.25
CA ILE A 174 30.20 -7.32 0.61
C ILE A 174 31.66 -6.88 0.62
N LEU A 175 32.56 -7.76 1.08
CA LEU A 175 33.99 -7.50 1.11
C LEU A 175 34.63 -7.58 -0.28
N ASP A 176 34.34 -8.62 -1.07
CA ASP A 176 34.92 -8.87 -2.40
C ASP A 176 34.55 -7.77 -3.40
N TYR A 177 33.29 -7.32 -3.35
CA TYR A 177 32.81 -6.23 -4.20
C TYR A 177 33.05 -4.85 -3.62
N GLU A 178 33.85 -4.78 -2.55
CA GLU A 178 34.29 -3.54 -1.89
C GLU A 178 33.13 -2.58 -1.58
N ILE A 179 31.97 -3.13 -1.14
CA ILE A 179 30.78 -2.34 -0.84
C ILE A 179 31.06 -1.45 0.37
N VAL A 180 30.92 -0.14 0.16
CA VAL A 180 31.17 0.87 1.20
C VAL A 180 29.89 1.26 1.93
N CYS A 181 30.04 1.64 3.19
CA CYS A 181 28.95 2.20 3.98
C CYS A 181 28.43 3.51 3.35
N PRO A 182 27.14 3.64 3.09
CA PRO A 182 26.57 4.85 2.49
C PRO A 182 26.78 6.14 3.28
N ILE A 183 27.03 6.03 4.59
CA ILE A 183 27.22 7.19 5.49
C ILE A 183 28.69 7.51 5.71
N SER A 184 29.50 6.51 6.13
CA SER A 184 30.91 6.74 6.46
C SER A 184 31.86 6.59 5.26
N GLY A 185 31.41 5.95 4.18
CA GLY A 185 32.27 5.60 3.03
C GLY A 185 33.32 4.51 3.34
N THR A 186 33.29 3.93 4.53
CA THR A 186 34.28 2.91 4.96
C THR A 186 33.75 1.49 4.70
N ARG A 187 34.67 0.50 4.76
CA ARG A 187 34.38 -0.93 4.57
C ARG A 187 34.52 -1.72 5.88
N ASN A 188 34.46 -1.05 7.02
CA ASN A 188 34.65 -1.66 8.34
C ASN A 188 33.38 -2.36 8.83
N TRP A 189 33.07 -3.51 8.22
CA TRP A 189 31.88 -4.27 8.47
C TRP A 189 32.05 -5.31 9.58
N THR A 190 30.94 -5.58 10.31
CA THR A 190 30.84 -6.70 11.26
C THR A 190 30.54 -8.02 10.51
N GLU A 191 30.28 -9.07 11.25
CA GLU A 191 29.64 -10.27 10.73
C GLU A 191 28.18 -10.01 10.41
N VAL A 192 27.65 -10.75 9.43
CA VAL A 192 26.20 -10.76 9.13
C VAL A 192 25.50 -11.64 10.16
N ARG A 193 24.37 -11.17 10.70
CA ARG A 193 23.55 -11.89 11.68
C ARG A 193 22.10 -11.91 11.23
N GLN A 194 21.42 -13.02 11.46
CA GLN A 194 19.98 -13.08 11.26
C GLN A 194 19.23 -12.29 12.34
N PHE A 195 18.23 -11.57 11.91
CA PHE A 195 17.35 -10.82 12.79
C PHE A 195 15.90 -11.15 12.47
N ASN A 196 15.21 -11.79 13.41
CA ASN A 196 13.79 -12.13 13.23
C ASN A 196 12.91 -10.88 13.31
N LEU A 197 12.04 -10.73 12.32
CA LEU A 197 11.17 -9.57 12.20
C LEU A 197 9.90 -9.66 13.04
N MET A 198 9.64 -10.77 13.74
CA MET A 198 8.48 -10.89 14.60
C MET A 198 8.68 -10.15 15.92
N PHE A 199 7.71 -9.30 16.28
CA PHE A 199 7.59 -8.84 17.65
C PHE A 199 7.06 -9.94 18.55
N ALA A 200 7.68 -10.13 19.71
CA ALA A 200 7.26 -11.09 20.72
C ALA A 200 6.95 -10.39 22.05
N THR A 201 6.01 -10.94 22.79
CA THR A 201 5.69 -10.57 24.18
C THR A 201 5.39 -11.82 24.99
N GLU A 202 5.19 -11.66 26.28
CA GLU A 202 4.85 -12.73 27.20
C GLU A 202 3.42 -12.59 27.70
N MET A 203 2.69 -13.69 27.74
CA MET A 203 1.33 -13.78 28.25
C MET A 203 1.28 -14.76 29.42
N GLY A 204 0.92 -14.28 30.60
CA GLY A 204 0.85 -15.05 31.84
C GLY A 204 1.10 -14.17 33.05
N SER A 205 0.73 -14.66 34.23
CA SER A 205 0.82 -13.92 35.49
C SER A 205 2.12 -14.15 36.28
N THR A 206 2.93 -15.17 35.91
CA THR A 206 4.20 -15.51 36.57
C THR A 206 5.29 -15.74 35.55
N ALA A 207 6.53 -15.40 35.91
CA ALA A 207 7.69 -15.54 35.02
C ALA A 207 7.91 -17.01 34.59
N ASP A 208 7.65 -17.97 35.50
CA ASP A 208 7.88 -19.40 35.26
C ASP A 208 6.76 -20.08 34.44
N GLY A 209 5.62 -19.39 34.24
CA GLY A 209 4.46 -19.89 33.49
C GLY A 209 4.05 -19.03 32.30
N ALA A 210 4.84 -18.02 31.97
CA ALA A 210 4.54 -17.11 30.87
C ALA A 210 4.72 -17.80 29.51
N MET A 211 3.70 -17.70 28.67
CA MET A 211 3.75 -18.19 27.29
C MET A 211 4.24 -17.08 26.37
N LYS A 212 5.31 -17.34 25.61
CA LYS A 212 5.76 -16.43 24.55
C LYS A 212 4.72 -16.39 23.42
N VAL A 213 4.20 -15.21 23.14
CA VAL A 213 3.27 -14.95 22.04
C VAL A 213 3.84 -13.90 21.12
N TYR A 214 3.32 -13.81 19.90
CA TYR A 214 3.82 -12.90 18.88
C TYR A 214 2.71 -11.95 18.43
N LEU A 215 3.09 -10.72 18.07
CA LEU A 215 2.25 -9.85 17.28
C LEU A 215 2.27 -10.37 15.83
N ARG A 216 1.10 -10.56 15.23
CA ARG A 216 1.02 -11.11 13.87
C ARG A 216 1.77 -10.25 12.85
N PRO A 217 2.66 -10.82 12.02
CA PRO A 217 3.35 -10.10 10.96
C PRO A 217 2.55 -9.97 9.67
N GLU A 218 1.40 -10.68 9.60
CA GLU A 218 0.45 -10.69 8.48
C GLU A 218 -0.94 -11.11 8.94
N THR A 219 -1.95 -10.86 8.13
CA THR A 219 -3.34 -11.24 8.42
C THR A 219 -3.76 -12.59 7.83
N ALA A 220 -2.99 -13.16 6.89
CA ALA A 220 -3.29 -14.40 6.17
C ALA A 220 -3.54 -15.60 7.10
N GLN A 221 -2.67 -15.80 8.09
CA GLN A 221 -2.72 -16.99 8.93
C GLN A 221 -4.02 -17.08 9.76
N GLY A 222 -4.57 -15.92 10.16
CA GLY A 222 -5.87 -15.85 10.80
C GLY A 222 -7.01 -16.34 9.91
N ILE A 223 -6.89 -16.15 8.60
CA ILE A 223 -7.85 -16.66 7.62
C ILE A 223 -7.72 -18.18 7.49
N PHE A 224 -6.50 -18.68 7.30
CA PHE A 224 -6.27 -20.13 7.13
C PHE A 224 -6.78 -20.96 8.31
N VAL A 225 -6.47 -20.57 9.54
CA VAL A 225 -6.91 -21.32 10.72
C VAL A 225 -8.41 -21.26 10.96
N ASN A 226 -9.10 -20.28 10.38
CA ASN A 226 -10.55 -20.14 10.43
C ASN A 226 -11.29 -20.71 9.20
N PHE A 227 -10.57 -21.26 8.22
CA PHE A 227 -11.16 -21.80 6.99
C PHE A 227 -12.37 -22.71 7.27
N LEU A 228 -12.21 -23.73 8.11
CA LEU A 228 -13.30 -24.68 8.42
C LEU A 228 -14.44 -24.02 9.20
N ASN A 229 -14.13 -23.09 10.10
CA ASN A 229 -15.16 -22.37 10.85
C ASN A 229 -16.06 -21.57 9.91
N VAL A 230 -15.45 -20.80 9.01
CA VAL A 230 -16.17 -19.97 8.04
C VAL A 230 -16.92 -20.85 7.03
N GLN A 231 -16.25 -21.88 6.50
CA GLN A 231 -16.85 -22.79 5.54
C GLN A 231 -18.13 -23.44 6.09
N LYS A 232 -18.09 -23.95 7.33
CA LYS A 232 -19.22 -24.64 7.96
C LYS A 232 -20.34 -23.68 8.37
N THR A 233 -20.01 -22.60 9.06
CA THR A 233 -21.01 -21.65 9.57
C THR A 233 -21.67 -20.84 8.46
N GLY A 234 -20.92 -20.48 7.42
CA GLY A 234 -21.41 -19.80 6.22
C GLY A 234 -21.99 -20.74 5.17
N ARG A 235 -21.89 -22.07 5.36
CA ARG A 235 -22.27 -23.08 4.34
C ARG A 235 -21.61 -22.79 2.99
N MET A 236 -20.35 -22.33 3.04
CA MET A 236 -19.62 -21.90 1.85
C MET A 236 -19.27 -23.10 0.97
N LYS A 237 -19.41 -22.91 -0.32
CA LYS A 237 -18.98 -23.87 -1.35
C LYS A 237 -17.74 -23.32 -2.05
N VAL A 238 -16.78 -24.20 -2.31
CA VAL A 238 -15.61 -23.86 -3.14
C VAL A 238 -16.06 -23.66 -4.59
N PRO A 239 -15.68 -22.57 -5.29
CA PRO A 239 -14.73 -21.55 -4.85
C PRO A 239 -15.38 -20.49 -3.93
N PHE A 240 -14.69 -20.08 -2.87
CA PHE A 240 -15.08 -18.96 -2.03
C PHE A 240 -13.88 -18.27 -1.41
N GLY A 241 -14.03 -17.02 -0.98
CA GLY A 241 -12.99 -16.22 -0.37
C GLY A 241 -13.32 -15.79 1.05
N ILE A 242 -12.26 -15.56 1.82
CA ILE A 242 -12.33 -14.95 3.15
C ILE A 242 -11.45 -13.71 3.15
N ALA A 243 -12.07 -12.56 3.42
CA ALA A 243 -11.43 -11.25 3.45
C ALA A 243 -11.24 -10.76 4.89
N GLN A 244 -10.13 -10.07 5.15
CA GLN A 244 -9.83 -9.46 6.43
C GLN A 244 -9.10 -8.14 6.25
N ILE A 245 -9.41 -7.17 7.13
CA ILE A 245 -8.63 -5.95 7.31
C ILE A 245 -8.10 -5.98 8.74
N GLY A 246 -6.81 -5.69 8.91
CA GLY A 246 -6.28 -5.65 10.27
C GLY A 246 -4.84 -5.22 10.39
N LYS A 247 -4.45 -4.87 11.61
CA LYS A 247 -3.09 -4.53 11.97
C LYS A 247 -2.15 -5.72 11.82
N ALA A 248 -0.94 -5.43 11.32
CA ALA A 248 0.19 -6.34 11.28
C ALA A 248 1.46 -5.62 11.75
N PHE A 249 2.45 -6.37 12.21
CA PHE A 249 3.61 -5.84 12.92
C PHE A 249 4.88 -6.52 12.41
N ARG A 250 5.87 -5.71 11.97
CA ARG A 250 7.17 -6.22 11.55
C ARG A 250 8.27 -5.36 12.16
N ASN A 251 9.19 -5.97 12.89
CA ASN A 251 10.29 -5.26 13.54
C ASN A 251 11.33 -4.78 12.51
N GLU A 252 10.88 -3.94 11.59
CA GLU A 252 11.70 -3.37 10.51
C GLU A 252 12.87 -2.57 11.08
N ILE A 253 14.08 -2.90 10.66
CA ILE A 253 15.29 -2.20 11.11
C ILE A 253 15.63 -1.01 10.23
N VAL A 254 15.38 -1.15 8.93
CA VAL A 254 15.62 -0.09 7.94
C VAL A 254 14.26 0.42 7.45
N ALA A 255 13.64 1.27 8.26
CA ALA A 255 12.46 2.01 7.83
C ALA A 255 12.86 3.15 6.90
N ARG A 256 12.31 3.17 5.70
CA ARG A 256 12.56 4.23 4.70
C ARG A 256 11.25 4.60 4.02
N GLN A 257 11.24 5.77 3.40
CA GLN A 257 10.15 6.21 2.51
C GLN A 257 8.81 6.45 3.24
N PHE A 258 8.90 7.12 4.42
CA PHE A 258 7.70 7.53 5.15
C PHE A 258 6.80 6.32 5.51
N ILE A 259 5.49 6.39 5.26
CA ILE A 259 4.53 5.31 5.56
C ILE A 259 4.59 4.13 4.59
N PHE A 260 5.54 4.11 3.63
CA PHE A 260 5.69 2.98 2.71
C PHE A 260 6.19 1.71 3.43
N ARG A 261 7.06 1.88 4.44
CA ARG A 261 7.57 0.77 5.25
C ARG A 261 7.59 1.15 6.72
N MET A 262 6.72 0.53 7.49
CA MET A 262 6.48 0.80 8.91
C MET A 262 6.61 -0.47 9.76
N ARG A 263 6.77 -0.30 11.08
CA ARG A 263 6.77 -1.38 12.05
C ARG A 263 5.38 -1.86 12.44
N GLU A 264 4.42 -0.95 12.43
CA GLU A 264 3.00 -1.20 12.62
C GLU A 264 2.23 -0.67 11.41
N PHE A 265 1.48 -1.52 10.73
CA PHE A 265 0.75 -1.20 9.50
C PHE A 265 -0.57 -1.94 9.43
N GLU A 266 -1.40 -1.64 8.46
CA GLU A 266 -2.64 -2.36 8.19
C GLU A 266 -2.58 -3.08 6.84
N GLN A 267 -3.08 -4.33 6.81
CA GLN A 267 -3.29 -5.09 5.59
C GLN A 267 -4.78 -5.25 5.31
N MET A 268 -5.11 -5.24 4.02
CA MET A 268 -6.37 -5.71 3.46
C MET A 268 -6.05 -6.96 2.66
N GLU A 269 -6.50 -8.10 3.12
CA GLU A 269 -6.06 -9.39 2.62
C GLU A 269 -7.25 -10.32 2.39
N MET A 270 -7.24 -11.04 1.26
CA MET A 270 -8.23 -12.02 0.90
C MET A 270 -7.55 -13.31 0.48
N GLN A 271 -8.03 -14.43 1.01
CA GLN A 271 -7.63 -15.77 0.63
C GLN A 271 -8.81 -16.45 -0.07
N PHE A 272 -8.66 -16.79 -1.33
CA PHE A 272 -9.69 -17.39 -2.16
C PHE A 272 -9.39 -18.87 -2.37
N PHE A 273 -10.27 -19.72 -1.85
CA PHE A 273 -10.12 -21.16 -1.86
C PHE A 273 -10.74 -21.76 -3.12
N VAL A 274 -9.95 -22.55 -3.84
CA VAL A 274 -10.33 -23.10 -5.13
C VAL A 274 -10.05 -24.60 -5.20
N ARG A 275 -10.68 -25.28 -6.16
CA ARG A 275 -10.40 -26.68 -6.46
C ARG A 275 -8.98 -26.81 -7.04
N PRO A 276 -8.17 -27.81 -6.57
CA PRO A 276 -6.87 -28.08 -7.17
C PRO A 276 -6.97 -28.27 -8.70
N GLY A 277 -6.09 -27.61 -9.45
CA GLY A 277 -6.11 -27.58 -10.91
C GLY A 277 -6.89 -26.42 -11.55
N GLU A 278 -7.63 -25.64 -10.74
CA GLU A 278 -8.32 -24.42 -11.20
C GLU A 278 -7.59 -23.13 -10.76
N GLU A 279 -6.51 -23.24 -10.02
CA GLU A 279 -5.83 -22.12 -9.37
C GLU A 279 -5.32 -21.08 -10.36
N LEU A 280 -4.76 -21.47 -11.50
CA LEU A 280 -4.24 -20.51 -12.49
C LEU A 280 -5.35 -19.70 -13.15
N LYS A 281 -6.51 -20.32 -13.41
CA LYS A 281 -7.70 -19.61 -13.90
C LYS A 281 -8.17 -18.53 -12.91
N TRP A 282 -8.20 -18.86 -11.62
CA TRP A 282 -8.61 -17.92 -10.58
C TRP A 282 -7.54 -16.90 -10.27
N PHE A 283 -6.27 -17.23 -10.42
CA PHE A 283 -5.16 -16.28 -10.37
C PHE A 283 -5.31 -15.18 -11.42
N ASP A 284 -5.55 -15.57 -12.70
CA ASP A 284 -5.76 -14.60 -13.77
C ASP A 284 -7.01 -13.73 -13.55
N PHE A 285 -8.09 -14.33 -13.05
CA PHE A 285 -9.31 -13.59 -12.68
C PHE A 285 -9.03 -12.50 -11.63
N TRP A 286 -8.35 -12.87 -10.54
CA TRP A 286 -8.03 -11.92 -9.47
C TRP A 286 -6.99 -10.89 -9.93
N LYS A 287 -6.00 -11.28 -10.69
CA LYS A 287 -4.99 -10.37 -11.28
C LYS A 287 -5.67 -9.26 -12.08
N ASP A 288 -6.58 -9.58 -12.98
CA ASP A 288 -7.33 -8.60 -13.79
C ASP A 288 -8.27 -7.75 -12.93
N LEU A 289 -9.07 -8.36 -12.07
CA LEU A 289 -10.02 -7.65 -11.21
C LEU A 289 -9.32 -6.64 -10.29
N ARG A 290 -8.18 -7.02 -9.71
CA ARG A 290 -7.44 -6.13 -8.82
C ARG A 290 -6.81 -4.95 -9.56
N LEU A 291 -6.26 -5.15 -10.75
CA LEU A 291 -5.75 -4.04 -11.56
C LEU A 291 -6.87 -3.06 -11.97
N ARG A 292 -8.05 -3.57 -12.35
CA ARG A 292 -9.21 -2.72 -12.66
C ARG A 292 -9.65 -1.91 -11.43
N TRP A 293 -9.64 -2.52 -10.23
CA TRP A 293 -9.94 -1.85 -8.98
C TRP A 293 -9.00 -0.66 -8.72
N HIS A 294 -7.69 -0.83 -8.93
CA HIS A 294 -6.73 0.26 -8.82
C HIS A 294 -6.95 1.36 -9.86
N LYS A 295 -7.17 0.98 -11.12
CA LYS A 295 -7.38 1.94 -12.22
C LYS A 295 -8.68 2.73 -12.08
N ALA A 296 -9.73 2.15 -11.47
CA ALA A 296 -10.99 2.83 -11.21
C ALA A 296 -10.84 4.11 -10.36
N LEU A 297 -9.75 4.24 -9.61
CA LEU A 297 -9.40 5.43 -8.84
C LEU A 297 -9.06 6.66 -9.71
N GLY A 298 -8.72 6.46 -10.99
CA GLY A 298 -8.45 7.57 -11.91
C GLY A 298 -7.11 8.28 -11.68
N LEU A 299 -6.15 7.66 -10.99
CA LEU A 299 -4.83 8.24 -10.75
C LEU A 299 -3.91 8.21 -11.99
N GLY A 300 -4.37 7.62 -13.09
CA GLY A 300 -3.66 7.46 -14.36
C GLY A 300 -3.23 6.01 -14.61
N ASP A 301 -3.75 5.42 -15.69
CA ASP A 301 -3.56 4.01 -16.03
C ASP A 301 -2.10 3.61 -16.20
N LYS A 302 -1.27 4.52 -16.73
CA LYS A 302 0.17 4.30 -16.96
C LYS A 302 1.01 4.29 -15.68
N LYS A 303 0.44 4.75 -14.56
CA LYS A 303 1.10 4.69 -13.25
C LYS A 303 1.03 3.31 -12.61
N TYR A 304 0.30 2.36 -13.19
CA TYR A 304 0.20 0.98 -12.72
C TYR A 304 0.83 0.03 -13.72
N ARG A 305 1.52 -0.99 -13.22
CA ARG A 305 2.03 -2.10 -14.02
C ARG A 305 2.01 -3.39 -13.23
N TYR A 306 2.07 -4.53 -13.92
CA TYR A 306 2.40 -5.81 -13.33
C TYR A 306 3.91 -6.00 -13.22
N HIS A 307 4.32 -6.68 -12.17
CA HIS A 307 5.66 -7.21 -11.99
C HIS A 307 5.52 -8.69 -11.67
N ASP A 308 5.64 -9.54 -12.69
CA ASP A 308 5.57 -10.98 -12.53
C ASP A 308 6.89 -11.48 -11.90
N HIS A 309 6.78 -12.37 -10.91
CA HIS A 309 7.94 -12.89 -10.19
C HIS A 309 8.63 -14.00 -11.02
N GLU A 310 9.88 -13.79 -11.39
CA GLU A 310 10.69 -14.80 -12.07
C GLU A 310 11.06 -15.97 -11.14
N LYS A 311 11.25 -15.65 -9.84
CA LYS A 311 11.54 -16.64 -8.80
C LYS A 311 10.38 -16.70 -7.81
N LEU A 312 9.66 -17.80 -7.86
CA LEU A 312 8.53 -18.05 -6.99
C LEU A 312 8.98 -18.49 -5.60
N ALA A 313 8.22 -18.11 -4.57
CA ALA A 313 8.35 -18.68 -3.24
C ALA A 313 8.00 -20.19 -3.29
N HIS A 314 8.56 -20.97 -2.37
CA HIS A 314 8.39 -22.43 -2.34
C HIS A 314 6.93 -22.91 -2.18
N TYR A 315 6.05 -22.03 -1.77
CA TYR A 315 4.61 -22.28 -1.60
C TYR A 315 3.75 -21.82 -2.78
N ALA A 316 4.33 -21.15 -3.77
CA ALA A 316 3.58 -20.55 -4.87
C ALA A 316 3.94 -21.19 -6.22
N ASN A 317 2.94 -21.32 -7.10
CA ASN A 317 3.12 -21.72 -8.50
C ASN A 317 2.85 -20.57 -9.49
N ALA A 318 2.34 -19.42 -9.01
CA ALA A 318 2.26 -18.16 -9.74
C ALA A 318 2.30 -16.99 -8.75
N ALA A 319 2.95 -15.90 -9.11
CA ALA A 319 3.00 -14.67 -8.30
C ALA A 319 3.18 -13.44 -9.19
N THR A 320 2.50 -12.37 -8.89
CA THR A 320 2.65 -11.06 -9.51
C THR A 320 2.38 -9.95 -8.50
N ASP A 321 3.08 -8.84 -8.65
CA ASP A 321 2.75 -7.61 -7.93
C ASP A 321 2.06 -6.63 -8.86
N ILE A 322 1.12 -5.85 -8.32
CA ILE A 322 0.69 -4.60 -8.92
C ILE A 322 1.58 -3.52 -8.32
N GLU A 323 2.36 -2.87 -9.17
CA GLU A 323 3.20 -1.74 -8.79
C GLU A 323 2.56 -0.42 -9.18
N PHE A 324 2.78 0.60 -8.34
CA PHE A 324 2.41 1.99 -8.60
C PHE A 324 3.66 2.87 -8.73
N GLU A 325 3.61 3.86 -9.64
CA GLU A 325 4.68 4.84 -9.85
C GLU A 325 4.69 5.89 -8.73
N MET A 326 5.48 5.58 -7.68
CA MET A 326 5.77 6.51 -6.58
C MET A 326 6.80 7.55 -7.01
N PRO A 327 6.98 8.68 -6.29
CA PRO A 327 8.07 9.63 -6.54
C PRO A 327 9.49 9.03 -6.48
N PHE A 328 9.63 7.84 -5.88
CA PHE A 328 10.88 7.08 -5.78
C PHE A 328 10.88 5.81 -6.67
N GLY A 329 10.09 5.80 -7.74
CA GLY A 329 9.99 4.72 -8.73
C GLY A 329 8.81 3.78 -8.51
N PHE A 330 8.65 2.83 -9.42
CA PHE A 330 7.63 1.80 -9.30
C PHE A 330 7.85 0.95 -8.06
N LYS A 331 6.80 0.75 -7.28
CA LYS A 331 6.81 -0.03 -6.04
C LYS A 331 5.52 -0.83 -5.89
N GLU A 332 5.68 -2.03 -5.37
CA GLU A 332 4.59 -2.92 -5.01
C GLU A 332 3.58 -2.24 -4.09
N VAL A 333 2.32 -2.27 -4.48
CA VAL A 333 1.18 -1.83 -3.66
C VAL A 333 0.26 -2.99 -3.32
N GLU A 334 0.20 -4.02 -4.15
CA GLU A 334 -0.59 -5.23 -3.94
C GLU A 334 0.13 -6.45 -4.51
N GLY A 335 0.23 -7.53 -3.73
CA GLY A 335 0.71 -8.84 -4.17
C GLY A 335 -0.45 -9.77 -4.48
N ILE A 336 -0.32 -10.57 -5.54
CA ILE A 336 -1.28 -11.61 -5.92
C ILE A 336 -0.52 -12.91 -6.11
N HIS A 337 -0.89 -13.96 -5.35
CA HIS A 337 -0.16 -15.21 -5.30
C HIS A 337 -1.08 -16.41 -5.43
N SER A 338 -0.69 -17.41 -6.20
CA SER A 338 -1.26 -18.75 -6.14
C SER A 338 -0.40 -19.59 -5.19
N ARG A 339 -0.90 -19.80 -3.96
CA ARG A 339 -0.16 -20.40 -2.83
C ARG A 339 -0.27 -21.91 -2.75
N THR A 340 -0.96 -22.53 -3.69
CA THR A 340 -1.28 -23.97 -3.67
C THR A 340 -2.03 -24.38 -2.37
N ASP A 341 -1.81 -25.57 -1.84
CA ASP A 341 -2.38 -26.06 -0.57
C ASP A 341 -1.42 -25.94 0.62
N PHE A 342 -0.30 -25.24 0.44
CA PHE A 342 0.82 -25.19 1.39
C PHE A 342 0.36 -24.83 2.81
N ASP A 343 -0.29 -23.68 2.97
CA ASP A 343 -0.65 -23.19 4.31
C ASP A 343 -1.65 -24.11 5.02
N LEU A 344 -2.68 -24.57 4.32
CA LEU A 344 -3.67 -25.48 4.91
C LEU A 344 -3.05 -26.83 5.29
N LYS A 345 -2.17 -27.40 4.47
CA LYS A 345 -1.43 -28.63 4.79
C LYS A 345 -0.50 -28.44 5.97
N ARG A 346 0.20 -27.32 6.07
CA ARG A 346 1.05 -27.01 7.23
C ARG A 346 0.23 -26.92 8.51
N HIS A 347 -0.94 -26.28 8.47
CA HIS A 347 -1.83 -26.24 9.64
C HIS A 347 -2.44 -27.61 9.96
N GLU A 348 -2.73 -28.43 8.96
CA GLU A 348 -3.15 -29.83 9.17
C GLU A 348 -2.06 -30.63 9.91
N GLU A 349 -0.81 -30.55 9.44
CA GLU A 349 0.36 -31.21 10.04
C GLU A 349 0.57 -30.79 11.50
N PHE A 350 0.59 -29.48 11.77
CA PHE A 350 0.91 -28.95 13.11
C PHE A 350 -0.24 -29.04 14.12
N SER A 351 -1.48 -29.10 13.65
CA SER A 351 -2.66 -29.20 14.49
C SER A 351 -3.17 -30.63 14.67
N GLY A 352 -2.84 -31.54 13.75
CA GLY A 352 -3.43 -32.89 13.65
C GLY A 352 -4.90 -32.88 13.19
N LYS A 353 -5.43 -31.71 12.72
CA LYS A 353 -6.82 -31.59 12.27
C LYS A 353 -6.86 -31.47 10.76
N LYS A 354 -7.71 -32.27 10.10
CA LYS A 354 -7.88 -32.20 8.65
C LYS A 354 -8.44 -30.85 8.21
N MET A 355 -7.70 -30.17 7.34
CA MET A 355 -8.06 -28.88 6.73
C MET A 355 -8.63 -29.10 5.31
N GLN A 356 -9.62 -30.01 5.19
CA GLN A 356 -10.15 -30.48 3.92
C GLN A 356 -11.58 -30.00 3.70
N TYR A 357 -11.92 -29.75 2.46
CA TYR A 357 -13.28 -29.49 1.99
C TYR A 357 -13.85 -30.76 1.36
N PHE A 358 -15.05 -31.17 1.78
CA PHE A 358 -15.81 -32.19 1.07
C PHE A 358 -16.60 -31.56 -0.06
N ASP A 359 -16.30 -31.96 -1.28
CA ASP A 359 -16.97 -31.47 -2.48
C ASP A 359 -18.13 -32.42 -2.85
N PRO A 360 -19.37 -31.97 -2.67
CA PRO A 360 -20.53 -32.82 -2.95
C PRO A 360 -20.73 -33.12 -4.44
N GLU A 361 -20.14 -32.31 -5.35
CA GLU A 361 -20.22 -32.54 -6.78
C GLU A 361 -19.27 -33.65 -7.23
N LEU A 362 -18.10 -33.73 -6.60
CA LEU A 362 -17.09 -34.76 -6.88
C LEU A 362 -17.26 -36.01 -6.01
N GLY A 363 -17.94 -35.88 -4.87
CA GLY A 363 -18.09 -36.95 -3.89
C GLY A 363 -16.79 -37.26 -3.11
N GLU A 364 -15.81 -36.34 -3.13
CA GLU A 364 -14.51 -36.53 -2.48
C GLU A 364 -14.08 -35.33 -1.65
N SER A 365 -13.06 -35.54 -0.80
CA SER A 365 -12.46 -34.49 0.02
C SER A 365 -11.06 -34.15 -0.48
N TYR A 366 -10.75 -32.85 -0.51
CA TYR A 366 -9.42 -32.37 -0.85
C TYR A 366 -9.04 -31.16 0.01
N VAL A 367 -7.74 -30.85 0.09
CA VAL A 367 -7.23 -29.58 0.62
C VAL A 367 -7.33 -28.55 -0.52
N PRO A 368 -8.10 -27.46 -0.36
CA PRO A 368 -8.21 -26.46 -1.41
C PRO A 368 -6.87 -25.78 -1.71
N TYR A 369 -6.70 -25.35 -2.96
CA TYR A 369 -5.65 -24.43 -3.33
C TYR A 369 -6.10 -22.99 -3.04
N VAL A 370 -5.16 -22.08 -2.87
CA VAL A 370 -5.43 -20.74 -2.40
C VAL A 370 -4.88 -19.69 -3.36
N ILE A 371 -5.73 -18.72 -3.71
CA ILE A 371 -5.29 -17.47 -4.36
C ILE A 371 -5.36 -16.36 -3.32
N GLU A 372 -4.22 -15.73 -3.10
CA GLU A 372 -4.06 -14.60 -2.20
C GLU A 372 -4.10 -13.30 -2.96
N THR A 373 -4.77 -12.28 -2.40
CA THR A 373 -4.55 -10.87 -2.72
C THR A 373 -4.25 -10.13 -1.43
N SER A 374 -3.14 -9.42 -1.39
CA SER A 374 -2.68 -8.72 -0.19
C SER A 374 -2.23 -7.31 -0.53
N ILE A 375 -2.85 -6.31 0.09
CA ILE A 375 -2.55 -4.90 -0.10
C ILE A 375 -2.30 -4.21 1.25
N GLY A 376 -1.23 -3.41 1.33
CA GLY A 376 -1.01 -2.54 2.47
C GLY A 376 -1.90 -1.29 2.40
N VAL A 377 -2.74 -1.07 3.41
CA VAL A 377 -3.58 0.14 3.48
C VAL A 377 -2.73 1.40 3.41
N ASP A 378 -1.60 1.39 4.09
CA ASP A 378 -0.68 2.53 4.21
C ASP A 378 0.05 2.82 2.87
N ARG A 379 0.40 1.78 2.10
CA ARG A 379 0.94 1.92 0.73
C ARG A 379 -0.11 2.48 -0.22
N MET A 380 -1.35 1.99 -0.12
CA MET A 380 -2.47 2.51 -0.90
C MET A 380 -2.76 3.97 -0.57
N PHE A 381 -2.74 4.34 0.73
CA PHE A 381 -2.87 5.71 1.19
C PHE A 381 -1.80 6.61 0.56
N LEU A 382 -0.53 6.18 0.62
CA LEU A 382 0.59 6.93 0.03
C LEU A 382 0.45 7.09 -1.48
N SER A 383 0.01 6.03 -2.18
CA SER A 383 -0.26 6.08 -3.63
C SER A 383 -1.32 7.12 -3.98
N LEU A 384 -2.41 7.17 -3.19
CA LEU A 384 -3.48 8.15 -3.37
C LEU A 384 -2.96 9.58 -3.19
N ILE A 385 -2.25 9.85 -2.09
CA ILE A 385 -1.71 11.19 -1.84
C ILE A 385 -0.69 11.58 -2.93
N CYS A 386 0.28 10.72 -3.24
CA CYS A 386 1.30 10.99 -4.27
C CYS A 386 0.69 11.14 -5.66
N GLY A 387 -0.32 10.33 -5.98
CA GLY A 387 -1.00 10.37 -7.28
C GLY A 387 -1.92 11.56 -7.47
N SER A 388 -2.38 12.17 -6.36
CA SER A 388 -3.37 13.25 -6.34
C SER A 388 -2.78 14.63 -6.07
N TYR A 389 -1.53 14.72 -5.59
CA TYR A 389 -0.90 15.99 -5.24
C TYR A 389 -0.46 16.77 -6.47
N GLU A 390 -0.93 18.00 -6.61
CA GLU A 390 -0.55 18.92 -7.68
C GLU A 390 -0.34 20.34 -7.14
N GLU A 391 0.63 21.04 -7.75
CA GLU A 391 0.85 22.48 -7.60
C GLU A 391 0.53 23.17 -8.92
N GLU A 392 -0.50 23.98 -8.94
CA GLU A 392 -0.95 24.68 -10.14
C GLU A 392 -0.57 26.17 -10.10
N ALA A 393 -0.08 26.68 -11.20
CA ALA A 393 0.03 28.12 -11.42
C ALA A 393 -1.32 28.66 -11.88
N LEU A 394 -1.80 29.70 -11.23
CA LEU A 394 -3.04 30.40 -11.58
C LEU A 394 -2.73 31.67 -12.38
N GLU A 395 -3.73 32.18 -13.08
CA GLU A 395 -3.67 33.49 -13.71
C GLU A 395 -3.32 34.55 -12.67
N GLY A 396 -2.40 35.48 -13.02
CA GLY A 396 -1.91 36.51 -12.09
C GLY A 396 -0.68 36.13 -11.26
N GLY A 397 -0.10 34.92 -11.46
CA GLY A 397 1.13 34.46 -10.77
C GLY A 397 0.91 33.81 -9.42
N ASP A 398 -0.33 33.67 -8.98
CA ASP A 398 -0.72 32.92 -7.80
C ASP A 398 -0.51 31.41 -8.00
N LYS A 399 -0.32 30.67 -6.88
CA LYS A 399 -0.20 29.20 -6.89
C LYS A 399 -1.29 28.57 -6.04
N ARG A 400 -1.75 27.40 -6.46
CA ARG A 400 -2.70 26.57 -5.74
C ARG A 400 -2.12 25.17 -5.54
N THR A 401 -2.13 24.70 -4.29
CA THR A 401 -1.91 23.28 -3.99
C THR A 401 -3.28 22.59 -3.99
N VAL A 402 -3.40 21.48 -4.70
CA VAL A 402 -4.64 20.70 -4.78
C VAL A 402 -4.36 19.21 -4.62
N LEU A 403 -5.19 18.53 -3.82
CA LEU A 403 -5.25 17.08 -3.79
C LEU A 403 -6.44 16.61 -4.63
N ARG A 404 -6.17 16.06 -5.81
CA ARG A 404 -7.21 15.50 -6.71
C ARG A 404 -7.60 14.07 -6.31
N LEU A 405 -7.95 13.91 -5.03
CA LEU A 405 -8.43 12.62 -4.53
C LEU A 405 -9.70 12.21 -5.27
N PRO A 406 -9.90 10.90 -5.55
CA PRO A 406 -11.19 10.40 -5.99
C PRO A 406 -12.29 10.91 -5.05
N GLU A 407 -13.34 11.51 -5.58
CA GLU A 407 -14.40 12.18 -4.81
C GLU A 407 -15.00 11.27 -3.73
N ALA A 408 -15.18 9.98 -4.08
CA ALA A 408 -15.71 8.99 -3.16
C ALA A 408 -14.74 8.65 -2.00
N LEU A 409 -13.44 8.90 -2.14
CA LEU A 409 -12.44 8.64 -1.09
C LEU A 409 -12.06 9.91 -0.30
N ALA A 410 -12.40 11.11 -0.79
CA ALA A 410 -12.08 12.36 -0.10
C ALA A 410 -12.51 12.33 1.37
N PRO A 411 -11.65 12.76 2.32
CA PRO A 411 -11.99 12.73 3.74
C PRO A 411 -13.16 13.66 4.09
N VAL A 412 -13.22 14.82 3.46
CA VAL A 412 -14.34 15.76 3.54
C VAL A 412 -15.03 15.78 2.19
N LYS A 413 -16.35 15.59 2.15
CA LYS A 413 -17.13 15.54 0.90
C LYS A 413 -17.56 16.91 0.42
N LEU A 414 -17.88 17.77 1.39
CA LEU A 414 -18.47 19.08 1.16
C LEU A 414 -17.95 20.10 2.16
N ALA A 415 -17.57 21.28 1.70
CA ALA A 415 -17.40 22.46 2.54
C ALA A 415 -18.56 23.46 2.33
N ILE A 416 -19.13 23.94 3.41
CA ILE A 416 -20.25 24.89 3.42
C ILE A 416 -19.69 26.24 3.87
N LEU A 417 -19.82 27.25 3.02
CA LEU A 417 -19.07 28.50 3.09
C LEU A 417 -20.04 29.70 2.98
N PRO A 418 -20.51 30.30 4.08
CA PRO A 418 -21.28 31.53 3.97
C PRO A 418 -20.38 32.65 3.41
N LEU A 419 -20.87 33.41 2.42
CA LEU A 419 -20.08 34.47 1.77
C LEU A 419 -19.57 35.49 2.79
N VAL A 420 -20.44 35.89 3.71
CA VAL A 420 -20.16 36.77 4.86
C VAL A 420 -20.91 36.27 6.12
N ARG A 421 -20.45 36.68 7.32
CA ARG A 421 -21.06 36.33 8.62
C ARG A 421 -22.11 37.36 9.02
N LYS A 422 -23.05 37.66 8.20
CA LYS A 422 -24.14 38.59 8.45
C LYS A 422 -25.30 38.35 7.49
N ASP A 423 -26.36 39.08 7.67
CA ASP A 423 -27.53 39.07 6.79
C ASP A 423 -28.24 37.68 6.75
N GLY A 424 -28.02 36.86 7.81
CA GLY A 424 -28.61 35.53 7.94
C GLY A 424 -27.90 34.43 7.13
N LEU A 425 -26.79 34.72 6.41
CA LEU A 425 -26.08 33.74 5.57
C LEU A 425 -25.37 32.69 6.41
N ASP A 426 -24.82 33.05 7.54
CA ASP A 426 -24.23 32.15 8.54
C ASP A 426 -25.25 31.18 9.13
N ALA A 427 -26.43 31.70 9.53
CA ALA A 427 -27.53 30.86 10.02
C ALA A 427 -28.01 29.87 8.94
N LYS A 428 -28.14 30.32 7.68
CA LYS A 428 -28.53 29.45 6.56
C LYS A 428 -27.45 28.41 6.24
N ALA A 429 -26.17 28.76 6.34
CA ALA A 429 -25.08 27.82 6.19
C ALA A 429 -25.10 26.75 7.29
N GLN A 430 -25.41 27.14 8.54
CA GLN A 430 -25.54 26.20 9.65
C GLN A 430 -26.74 25.25 9.44
N GLU A 431 -27.88 25.76 8.95
CA GLU A 431 -29.05 24.94 8.63
C GLU A 431 -28.71 23.85 7.58
N ILE A 432 -28.01 24.23 6.49
CA ILE A 432 -27.59 23.29 5.44
C ILE A 432 -26.58 22.29 6.00
N TYR A 433 -25.64 22.73 6.83
CA TYR A 433 -24.69 21.85 7.51
C TYR A 433 -25.41 20.83 8.41
N ASP A 434 -26.35 21.29 9.20
CA ASP A 434 -27.08 20.43 10.15
C ASP A 434 -27.93 19.36 9.44
N GLU A 435 -28.39 19.64 8.23
CA GLU A 435 -29.09 18.68 7.37
C GLU A 435 -28.11 17.67 6.76
N LEU A 436 -27.05 18.14 6.11
CA LEU A 436 -26.16 17.30 5.30
C LEU A 436 -25.15 16.46 6.11
N LYS A 437 -24.84 16.85 7.35
CA LYS A 437 -23.85 16.15 8.19
C LYS A 437 -24.21 14.70 8.54
N PHE A 438 -25.48 14.32 8.41
CA PHE A 438 -25.93 12.94 8.65
C PHE A 438 -25.55 11.99 7.51
N ASP A 439 -25.43 12.53 6.29
CA ASP A 439 -25.15 11.75 5.09
C ASP A 439 -23.70 11.89 4.62
N PHE A 440 -23.07 13.03 4.91
CA PHE A 440 -21.74 13.38 4.41
C PHE A 440 -20.82 13.92 5.51
N ASN A 441 -19.54 13.62 5.42
CA ASN A 441 -18.54 14.34 6.21
C ASN A 441 -18.37 15.75 5.63
N CYS A 442 -18.98 16.73 6.31
CA CYS A 442 -19.02 18.13 5.89
C CYS A 442 -18.17 19.00 6.80
N GLN A 443 -17.67 20.12 6.27
CA GLN A 443 -17.06 21.20 7.05
C GLN A 443 -17.81 22.51 6.85
N LEU A 444 -18.09 23.22 7.94
CA LEU A 444 -18.55 24.60 7.91
C LEU A 444 -17.36 25.51 8.16
N ASP A 445 -17.01 26.37 7.21
CA ASP A 445 -15.86 27.28 7.30
C ASP A 445 -16.28 28.73 7.04
N GLU A 446 -16.09 29.58 8.04
CA GLU A 446 -16.48 30.98 8.01
C GLU A 446 -15.29 31.94 8.15
N LYS A 447 -14.06 31.41 8.32
CA LYS A 447 -12.89 32.20 8.62
C LYS A 447 -12.14 32.61 7.35
N ASP A 448 -11.78 33.89 7.24
CA ASP A 448 -11.09 34.50 6.08
C ASP A 448 -11.99 34.74 4.85
N SER A 449 -11.39 35.26 3.76
CA SER A 449 -12.06 35.48 2.49
C SER A 449 -12.44 34.17 1.81
N ILE A 450 -13.50 34.20 0.99
CA ILE A 450 -14.00 33.01 0.28
C ILE A 450 -12.91 32.33 -0.58
N GLY A 451 -12.04 33.09 -1.23
CA GLY A 451 -10.94 32.56 -2.03
C GLY A 451 -9.92 31.77 -1.19
N LYS A 452 -9.59 32.24 0.04
CA LYS A 452 -8.71 31.51 0.96
C LYS A 452 -9.35 30.23 1.46
N ARG A 453 -10.67 30.25 1.71
CA ARG A 453 -11.43 29.07 2.12
C ARG A 453 -11.46 28.00 1.03
N TYR A 454 -11.69 28.38 -0.23
CA TYR A 454 -11.59 27.47 -1.36
C TYR A 454 -10.20 26.81 -1.44
N ARG A 455 -9.12 27.60 -1.29
CA ARG A 455 -7.76 27.06 -1.34
C ARG A 455 -7.47 26.05 -0.23
N ARG A 456 -7.96 26.31 0.99
CA ARG A 456 -7.85 25.31 2.09
C ARG A 456 -8.57 24.01 1.75
N GLN A 457 -9.74 24.09 1.16
CA GLN A 457 -10.51 22.91 0.76
C GLN A 457 -9.86 22.16 -0.41
N ASP A 458 -9.33 22.89 -1.39
CA ASP A 458 -8.56 22.29 -2.49
C ASP A 458 -7.33 21.54 -1.96
N ALA A 459 -6.60 22.11 -1.00
CA ALA A 459 -5.40 21.51 -0.40
C ALA A 459 -5.70 20.21 0.38
N ILE A 460 -6.85 20.09 1.00
CA ILE A 460 -7.24 18.86 1.74
C ILE A 460 -8.03 17.86 0.87
N GLY A 461 -8.29 18.21 -0.40
CA GLY A 461 -8.94 17.32 -1.36
C GLY A 461 -10.46 17.28 -1.28
N THR A 462 -11.12 18.29 -0.69
CA THR A 462 -12.58 18.39 -0.65
C THR A 462 -13.12 18.61 -2.07
N PRO A 463 -13.93 17.69 -2.64
CA PRO A 463 -14.35 17.78 -4.03
C PRO A 463 -15.34 18.90 -4.31
N TYR A 464 -16.16 19.28 -3.34
CA TYR A 464 -17.25 20.23 -3.51
C TYR A 464 -17.23 21.31 -2.42
N CYS A 465 -17.45 22.55 -2.83
CA CYS A 465 -17.72 23.67 -1.92
C CYS A 465 -19.06 24.30 -2.28
N VAL A 466 -19.90 24.52 -1.27
CA VAL A 466 -21.17 25.24 -1.41
C VAL A 466 -21.00 26.61 -0.82
N THR A 467 -21.28 27.66 -1.60
CA THR A 467 -21.29 29.04 -1.11
C THR A 467 -22.72 29.52 -0.95
N ILE A 468 -23.01 30.02 0.24
CA ILE A 468 -24.26 30.64 0.63
C ILE A 468 -24.10 32.15 0.49
N ASP A 469 -24.88 32.77 -0.39
CA ASP A 469 -24.86 34.18 -0.73
C ASP A 469 -26.24 34.82 -0.59
N HIS A 470 -26.38 36.13 -0.93
CA HIS A 470 -27.66 36.83 -0.81
C HIS A 470 -28.75 36.24 -1.72
N GLN A 471 -28.37 35.76 -2.93
CA GLN A 471 -29.32 35.10 -3.83
C GLN A 471 -29.89 33.81 -3.22
N THR A 472 -29.10 33.12 -2.38
CA THR A 472 -29.57 31.93 -1.65
C THR A 472 -30.77 32.23 -0.78
N MET A 473 -30.83 33.43 -0.19
CA MET A 473 -31.95 33.86 0.67
C MET A 473 -33.20 34.22 -0.14
N GLU A 474 -33.04 34.53 -1.43
CA GLU A 474 -34.15 34.91 -2.32
C GLU A 474 -34.80 33.71 -3.00
N ASP A 475 -33.99 32.78 -3.53
CA ASP A 475 -34.47 31.70 -4.41
C ASP A 475 -34.19 30.28 -3.92
N GLY A 476 -33.52 30.12 -2.75
CA GLY A 476 -33.20 28.81 -2.18
C GLY A 476 -32.17 28.00 -2.99
N THR A 477 -31.34 28.68 -3.81
CA THR A 477 -30.24 28.05 -4.52
C THR A 477 -28.90 28.43 -3.90
N VAL A 478 -27.87 27.62 -4.13
CA VAL A 478 -26.49 27.84 -3.66
C VAL A 478 -25.53 27.72 -4.82
N THR A 479 -24.33 28.33 -4.68
CA THR A 479 -23.27 28.12 -5.65
C THR A 479 -22.47 26.88 -5.28
N LEU A 480 -22.52 25.84 -6.11
CA LEU A 480 -21.72 24.63 -6.01
C LEU A 480 -20.44 24.81 -6.85
N ARG A 481 -19.27 24.68 -6.20
CA ARG A 481 -17.97 24.75 -6.86
C ARG A 481 -17.30 23.38 -6.88
N HIS A 482 -16.81 22.99 -8.03
CA HIS A 482 -16.04 21.77 -8.25
C HIS A 482 -14.53 22.04 -8.03
N ARG A 483 -13.86 21.24 -7.21
CA ARG A 483 -12.42 21.34 -6.90
C ARG A 483 -11.56 21.27 -8.17
N ASP A 484 -11.80 20.29 -9.04
CA ASP A 484 -10.90 19.94 -10.13
C ASP A 484 -10.96 20.92 -11.28
N THR A 485 -12.13 21.42 -11.61
CA THR A 485 -12.37 22.37 -12.71
C THR A 485 -12.46 23.82 -12.26
N MET A 486 -12.66 24.07 -10.96
CA MET A 486 -13.04 25.37 -10.38
C MET A 486 -14.35 25.96 -10.93
N GLN A 487 -15.07 25.21 -11.75
CA GLN A 487 -16.37 25.62 -12.27
C GLN A 487 -17.39 25.76 -11.14
N GLN A 488 -18.30 26.71 -11.33
CA GLN A 488 -19.34 27.03 -10.38
C GLN A 488 -20.69 26.99 -11.08
N GLU A 489 -21.68 26.41 -10.44
CA GLU A 489 -23.05 26.32 -10.93
C GLU A 489 -24.05 26.58 -9.81
N ARG A 490 -25.25 27.02 -10.16
CA ARG A 490 -26.35 27.19 -9.20
C ARG A 490 -27.13 25.88 -9.04
N VAL A 491 -27.30 25.45 -7.80
CA VAL A 491 -28.02 24.20 -7.45
C VAL A 491 -29.05 24.53 -6.38
N ALA A 492 -30.26 24.00 -6.50
CA ALA A 492 -31.26 24.13 -5.44
C ALA A 492 -30.82 23.38 -4.18
N ILE A 493 -31.02 23.95 -2.99
CA ILE A 493 -30.66 23.33 -1.71
C ILE A 493 -31.31 21.95 -1.60
N SER A 494 -32.56 21.79 -2.05
CA SER A 494 -33.29 20.50 -2.04
C SER A 494 -32.63 19.39 -2.89
N GLU A 495 -31.78 19.74 -3.87
CA GLU A 495 -31.11 18.79 -4.76
C GLU A 495 -29.68 18.43 -4.29
N LEU A 496 -29.13 19.17 -3.32
CA LEU A 496 -27.73 19.00 -2.90
C LEU A 496 -27.42 17.58 -2.46
N SER A 497 -28.24 16.99 -1.60
CA SER A 497 -27.99 15.63 -1.09
C SER A 497 -27.94 14.61 -2.24
N ARG A 498 -28.84 14.72 -3.23
CA ARG A 498 -28.85 13.84 -4.40
C ARG A 498 -27.58 14.01 -5.25
N VAL A 499 -27.24 15.26 -5.59
CA VAL A 499 -26.06 15.57 -6.43
C VAL A 499 -24.78 15.07 -5.76
N LEU A 500 -24.61 15.35 -4.47
CA LEU A 500 -23.45 14.92 -3.69
C LEU A 500 -23.38 13.39 -3.57
N TYR A 501 -24.51 12.72 -3.32
CA TYR A 501 -24.54 11.27 -3.21
C TYR A 501 -24.13 10.59 -4.53
N GLU A 502 -24.65 11.05 -5.66
CA GLU A 502 -24.28 10.53 -6.98
C GLU A 502 -22.78 10.66 -7.25
N ALA A 503 -22.18 11.79 -6.88
CA ALA A 503 -20.79 12.09 -7.11
C ALA A 503 -19.83 11.38 -6.12
N THR A 504 -20.15 11.40 -4.82
CA THR A 504 -19.22 11.01 -3.76
C THR A 504 -19.44 9.61 -3.17
N SER A 505 -20.45 8.86 -3.64
CA SER A 505 -20.69 7.50 -3.18
C SER A 505 -19.64 6.52 -3.70
N LEU A 506 -19.29 5.52 -2.91
CA LEU A 506 -18.41 4.43 -3.35
C LEU A 506 -18.97 3.67 -4.56
N LYS A 507 -20.29 3.66 -4.74
CA LYS A 507 -20.98 3.07 -5.89
C LYS A 507 -20.46 3.63 -7.21
N SER A 508 -20.08 4.92 -7.24
CA SER A 508 -19.51 5.56 -8.44
C SER A 508 -18.16 4.93 -8.86
N LEU A 509 -17.34 4.51 -7.90
CA LEU A 509 -16.08 3.79 -8.14
C LEU A 509 -16.32 2.31 -8.45
N LEU A 510 -17.16 1.63 -7.65
CA LEU A 510 -17.44 0.20 -7.81
C LEU A 510 -18.03 -0.15 -9.18
N ARG A 511 -18.78 0.76 -9.79
CA ARG A 511 -19.33 0.57 -11.13
C ARG A 511 -18.31 0.69 -12.27
N LYS A 512 -17.11 1.15 -12.00
CA LYS A 512 -16.00 1.25 -12.97
C LYS A 512 -15.15 -0.02 -13.04
N ILE A 513 -15.31 -0.91 -12.05
CA ILE A 513 -14.60 -2.19 -11.94
C ILE A 513 -15.30 -3.25 -12.78
#